data_279496bd82624e4267c7dd2e546b7c32
#
_entry.id   279496bd82624e4267c7dd2e546b7c32
#
_cell.length_a   1.000
_cell.length_b   1.000
_cell.length_c   1.000
_cell.angle_alpha   90.00
_cell.angle_beta   90.00
_cell.angle_gamma   90.00
#
_symmetry.space_group_name_H-M   'P 1'
#
loop_
_entity.id
_entity.type
_entity.pdbx_description
1 polymer ?
#
loop_
_entity_poly.entity_id
_entity_poly.type
_entity_poly.pdbx_seq_one_letter_code
_entity_poly.pdbx_strand_id
1 'polypeptide(L)'
;MSSSPNTRETFRLHMGWLHSWLGLLAGLVLTCIFATGTLSVFDTEITHWMQPEIPLTAPPTLTAPALTHAAVLLQNGEAKGAFPFLLLPSRRDPVLRVLNYNGHAFIGPALAADGHIFPARQTAGGQFFFNFHFTLYSGVFVGSTLVCLLGLLLLVVAGAGIAIHIKALWPNLVVVRPFAAKPRAWLDAHLLTGVLFFPFLIMITYTGTVILARAIFPTHPFVQHYVATSPPKKSKPSVAPLAKPSPIPPLLPLVEQAKTLLHTSDCRFILFSPTEIQIFENDEDTLFANKSTAIFSRADGHFLRVEEKNSASAQARGLMQGLHFARFSSFLLRWLYFASGLACTAMMAAGLVLFF
;
A
#
# COMPACT_ATOMS: atom_id res chain seq x y z
N MET A 1 -24.41 25.62 -47.20
CA MET A 1 -23.95 26.34 -45.98
C MET A 1 -23.60 25.29 -44.93
N SER A 2 -22.32 24.95 -44.79
CA SER A 2 -21.86 24.07 -43.72
C SER A 2 -21.80 24.91 -42.43
N SER A 3 -22.71 24.68 -41.52
CA SER A 3 -22.66 25.28 -40.20
C SER A 3 -21.36 24.80 -39.52
N SER A 4 -20.50 25.74 -39.12
CA SER A 4 -19.33 25.44 -38.33
C SER A 4 -19.78 24.66 -37.08
N PRO A 5 -19.11 23.53 -36.71
CA PRO A 5 -19.53 22.75 -35.56
C PRO A 5 -19.48 23.63 -34.31
N ASN A 6 -20.53 23.56 -33.50
CA ASN A 6 -20.61 24.31 -32.24
C ASN A 6 -19.41 23.90 -31.36
N THR A 7 -18.68 24.87 -30.83
CA THR A 7 -17.47 24.66 -29.99
C THR A 7 -17.71 23.64 -28.87
N ARG A 8 -18.91 23.54 -28.32
CA ARG A 8 -19.28 22.54 -27.30
C ARG A 8 -19.35 21.11 -27.85
N GLU A 9 -19.80 20.91 -29.09
CA GLU A 9 -19.84 19.60 -29.74
C GLU A 9 -18.43 19.12 -30.06
N THR A 10 -17.60 20.02 -30.59
CA THR A 10 -16.18 19.75 -30.86
C THR A 10 -15.43 19.34 -29.58
N PHE A 11 -15.63 20.04 -28.46
CA PHE A 11 -15.05 19.67 -27.17
C PHE A 11 -15.45 18.27 -26.71
N ARG A 12 -16.75 17.92 -26.79
CA ARG A 12 -17.23 16.58 -26.40
C ARG A 12 -16.66 15.47 -27.28
N LEU A 13 -16.50 15.71 -28.58
CA LEU A 13 -15.88 14.77 -29.50
C LEU A 13 -14.41 14.50 -29.11
N HIS A 14 -13.64 15.56 -28.82
CA HIS A 14 -12.26 15.42 -28.36
C HIS A 14 -12.16 14.68 -27.03
N MET A 15 -13.06 14.97 -26.07
CA MET A 15 -13.10 14.25 -24.79
C MET A 15 -13.49 12.78 -24.99
N GLY A 16 -14.41 12.48 -25.92
CA GLY A 16 -14.76 11.11 -26.30
C GLY A 16 -13.58 10.34 -26.88
N TRP A 17 -12.87 10.98 -27.82
CA TRP A 17 -11.66 10.40 -28.40
C TRP A 17 -10.59 10.14 -27.31
N LEU A 18 -10.32 11.13 -26.46
CA LEU A 18 -9.37 11.03 -25.36
C LEU A 18 -9.73 9.88 -24.40
N HIS A 19 -11.00 9.84 -23.95
CA HIS A 19 -11.49 8.81 -23.05
C HIS A 19 -11.34 7.40 -23.62
N SER A 20 -11.73 7.22 -24.88
CA SER A 20 -11.70 5.90 -25.54
C SER A 20 -10.25 5.42 -25.74
N TRP A 21 -9.38 6.25 -26.32
CA TRP A 21 -8.02 5.82 -26.64
C TRP A 21 -7.13 5.68 -25.41
N LEU A 22 -7.17 6.62 -24.49
CA LEU A 22 -6.39 6.49 -23.23
C LEU A 22 -6.98 5.40 -22.34
N GLY A 23 -8.31 5.23 -22.33
CA GLY A 23 -8.98 4.15 -21.63
C GLY A 23 -8.57 2.79 -22.16
N LEU A 24 -8.49 2.61 -23.48
CA LEU A 24 -7.99 1.37 -24.08
C LEU A 24 -6.51 1.12 -23.75
N LEU A 25 -5.66 2.13 -23.98
CA LEU A 25 -4.21 1.99 -23.79
C LEU A 25 -3.84 1.60 -22.36
N ALA A 26 -4.50 2.18 -21.38
CA ALA A 26 -4.19 1.96 -19.97
C ALA A 26 -5.15 0.97 -19.29
N GLY A 27 -6.33 0.74 -19.84
CA GLY A 27 -7.45 0.05 -19.19
C GLY A 27 -7.12 -1.36 -18.72
N LEU A 28 -6.41 -2.14 -19.52
CA LEU A 28 -6.04 -3.51 -19.13
C LEU A 28 -5.14 -3.51 -17.89
N VAL A 29 -4.09 -2.69 -17.91
CA VAL A 29 -3.14 -2.61 -16.78
C VAL A 29 -3.82 -1.99 -15.55
N LEU A 30 -4.63 -0.96 -15.74
CA LEU A 30 -5.41 -0.36 -14.65
C LEU A 30 -6.41 -1.34 -14.04
N THR A 31 -7.06 -2.19 -14.85
CA THR A 31 -7.94 -3.26 -14.34
C THR A 31 -7.17 -4.20 -13.41
N CYS A 32 -5.96 -4.62 -13.80
CA CYS A 32 -5.10 -5.46 -12.96
C CYS A 32 -4.65 -4.74 -11.68
N ILE A 33 -4.27 -3.45 -11.80
CA ILE A 33 -3.89 -2.63 -10.64
C ILE A 33 -5.06 -2.51 -9.66
N PHE A 34 -6.27 -2.20 -10.12
CA PHE A 34 -7.44 -2.09 -9.26
C PHE A 34 -7.86 -3.43 -8.65
N ALA A 35 -7.85 -4.51 -9.42
CA ALA A 35 -8.14 -5.86 -8.92
C ALA A 35 -7.19 -6.26 -7.80
N THR A 36 -5.88 -6.06 -7.99
CA THR A 36 -4.87 -6.39 -6.98
C THR A 36 -4.92 -5.46 -5.78
N GLY A 37 -5.18 -4.16 -5.98
CA GLY A 37 -5.42 -3.21 -4.89
C GLY A 37 -6.66 -3.54 -4.08
N THR A 38 -7.73 -3.98 -4.72
CA THR A 38 -8.96 -4.47 -4.06
C THR A 38 -8.67 -5.66 -3.15
N LEU A 39 -7.90 -6.64 -3.64
CA LEU A 39 -7.48 -7.80 -2.84
C LEU A 39 -6.53 -7.41 -1.71
N SER A 40 -5.71 -6.38 -1.89
CA SER A 40 -4.77 -5.90 -0.86
C SER A 40 -5.46 -5.34 0.39
N VAL A 41 -6.74 -5.00 0.33
CA VAL A 41 -7.53 -4.63 1.52
C VAL A 41 -7.53 -5.75 2.57
N PHE A 42 -7.44 -7.00 2.11
CA PHE A 42 -7.41 -8.21 2.91
C PHE A 42 -6.07 -8.95 2.85
N ASP A 43 -4.96 -8.22 2.66
CA ASP A 43 -3.61 -8.78 2.52
C ASP A 43 -3.21 -9.70 3.69
N THR A 44 -3.52 -9.29 4.91
CA THR A 44 -3.25 -10.04 6.13
C THR A 44 -4.10 -11.30 6.22
N GLU A 45 -5.40 -11.19 5.98
CA GLU A 45 -6.35 -12.30 6.01
C GLU A 45 -6.04 -13.34 4.91
N ILE A 46 -5.63 -12.89 3.72
CA ILE A 46 -5.16 -13.78 2.63
C ILE A 46 -3.89 -14.51 3.06
N THR A 47 -2.94 -13.81 3.69
CA THR A 47 -1.71 -14.43 4.21
C THR A 47 -2.04 -15.51 5.25
N HIS A 48 -2.94 -15.23 6.19
CA HIS A 48 -3.37 -16.20 7.18
C HIS A 48 -4.07 -17.42 6.54
N TRP A 49 -4.94 -17.20 5.57
CA TRP A 49 -5.58 -18.28 4.84
C TRP A 49 -4.56 -19.18 4.13
N MET A 50 -3.48 -18.60 3.64
CA MET A 50 -2.39 -19.34 2.99
C MET A 50 -1.38 -19.93 3.98
N GLN A 51 -1.42 -19.57 5.27
CA GLN A 51 -0.55 -20.08 6.34
C GLN A 51 -1.37 -20.60 7.52
N PRO A 52 -2.22 -21.64 7.33
CA PRO A 52 -3.08 -22.16 8.38
C PRO A 52 -2.31 -22.82 9.55
N GLU A 53 -1.01 -23.01 9.39
CA GLU A 53 -0.12 -23.53 10.45
C GLU A 53 0.09 -22.50 11.59
N ILE A 54 -0.23 -21.23 11.36
CA ILE A 54 -0.12 -20.17 12.37
C ILE A 54 -1.47 -20.01 13.07
N PRO A 55 -1.58 -20.33 14.37
CA PRO A 55 -2.82 -20.19 15.10
C PRO A 55 -3.16 -18.71 15.33
N LEU A 56 -4.41 -18.32 15.03
CA LEU A 56 -4.92 -16.95 15.21
C LEU A 56 -5.75 -16.77 16.48
N THR A 57 -5.81 -17.79 17.32
CA THR A 57 -6.70 -17.83 18.50
C THR A 57 -6.12 -17.17 19.75
N ALA A 58 -4.83 -16.89 19.76
CA ALA A 58 -4.19 -16.23 20.90
C ALA A 58 -4.35 -14.70 20.80
N PRO A 59 -4.55 -13.99 21.91
CA PRO A 59 -4.47 -12.54 21.89
C PRO A 59 -3.07 -12.08 21.48
N PRO A 60 -2.92 -10.93 20.84
CA PRO A 60 -1.62 -10.40 20.45
C PRO A 60 -0.77 -10.19 21.70
N THR A 61 0.28 -10.99 21.85
CA THR A 61 1.12 -10.97 23.04
C THR A 61 2.58 -10.80 22.64
N LEU A 62 3.20 -9.74 23.14
CA LEU A 62 4.63 -9.50 22.98
C LEU A 62 5.36 -9.96 24.24
N THR A 63 6.31 -10.86 24.08
CA THR A 63 7.04 -11.48 25.19
C THR A 63 8.53 -11.34 25.06
N ALA A 64 9.26 -11.38 26.17
CA ALA A 64 10.72 -11.32 26.18
C ALA A 64 11.38 -12.51 25.44
N PRO A 65 10.94 -13.77 25.60
CA PRO A 65 11.48 -14.89 24.82
C PRO A 65 11.35 -14.70 23.32
N ALA A 66 10.16 -14.30 22.84
CA ALA A 66 9.92 -14.05 21.41
C ALA A 66 10.84 -12.95 20.85
N LEU A 67 10.97 -11.83 21.56
CA LEU A 67 11.83 -10.72 21.15
C LEU A 67 13.33 -11.08 21.20
N THR A 68 13.74 -11.90 22.18
CA THR A 68 15.13 -12.38 22.27
C THR A 68 15.48 -13.26 21.06
N HIS A 69 14.61 -14.19 20.71
CA HIS A 69 14.83 -15.02 19.52
C HIS A 69 14.74 -14.19 18.23
N ALA A 70 13.81 -13.25 18.15
CA ALA A 70 13.72 -12.32 17.00
C ALA A 70 15.01 -11.50 16.82
N ALA A 71 15.63 -11.03 17.91
CA ALA A 71 16.92 -10.32 17.85
C ALA A 71 18.04 -11.17 17.26
N VAL A 72 18.08 -12.47 17.60
CA VAL A 72 19.05 -13.42 17.00
C VAL A 72 18.79 -13.58 15.50
N LEU A 73 17.54 -13.72 15.08
CA LEU A 73 17.17 -13.83 13.66
C LEU A 73 17.53 -12.56 12.88
N LEU A 74 17.30 -11.38 13.48
CA LEU A 74 17.69 -10.08 12.92
C LEU A 74 19.19 -10.02 12.68
N GLN A 75 20.02 -10.32 13.68
CA GLN A 75 21.48 -10.32 13.57
C GLN A 75 21.98 -11.31 12.53
N ASN A 76 21.39 -12.50 12.46
CA ASN A 76 21.72 -13.50 11.44
C ASN A 76 21.35 -13.02 10.03
N GLY A 77 20.24 -12.28 9.87
CA GLY A 77 19.86 -11.66 8.61
C GLY A 77 20.81 -10.56 8.18
N GLU A 78 21.17 -9.67 9.11
CA GLU A 78 22.13 -8.58 8.87
C GLU A 78 23.52 -9.10 8.49
N ALA A 79 23.98 -10.15 9.16
CA ALA A 79 25.25 -10.82 8.82
C ALA A 79 25.28 -11.38 7.38
N LYS A 80 24.12 -11.66 6.79
CA LYS A 80 23.93 -12.09 5.41
C LYS A 80 23.67 -10.92 4.44
N GLY A 81 23.76 -9.69 4.91
CA GLY A 81 23.50 -8.48 4.12
C GLY A 81 22.02 -8.18 3.88
N ALA A 82 21.13 -8.79 4.64
CA ALA A 82 19.70 -8.45 4.64
C ALA A 82 19.43 -7.26 5.57
N PHE A 83 18.26 -6.65 5.41
CA PHE A 83 17.76 -5.56 6.27
C PHE A 83 16.43 -5.96 6.92
N PRO A 84 16.48 -6.93 7.86
CA PRO A 84 15.27 -7.39 8.50
C PRO A 84 14.72 -6.37 9.50
N PHE A 85 13.41 -6.44 9.71
CA PHE A 85 12.71 -5.64 10.70
C PHE A 85 11.68 -6.50 11.45
N LEU A 86 11.17 -5.99 12.57
CA LEU A 86 10.11 -6.65 13.31
C LEU A 86 8.76 -6.03 12.99
N LEU A 87 7.79 -6.88 12.67
CA LEU A 87 6.38 -6.52 12.69
C LEU A 87 5.81 -7.05 14.00
N LEU A 88 5.36 -6.14 14.85
CA LEU A 88 4.83 -6.46 16.17
C LEU A 88 3.40 -7.01 16.08
N PRO A 89 2.99 -7.85 17.03
CA PRO A 89 1.64 -8.40 17.07
C PRO A 89 0.58 -7.30 17.05
N SER A 90 -0.47 -7.51 16.28
CA SER A 90 -1.62 -6.60 16.17
C SER A 90 -2.94 -7.38 16.23
N ARG A 91 -4.07 -6.66 16.24
CA ARG A 91 -5.39 -7.32 16.19
C ARG A 91 -5.61 -8.14 14.92
N ARG A 92 -4.98 -7.74 13.81
CA ARG A 92 -5.10 -8.43 12.52
C ARG A 92 -4.10 -9.57 12.38
N ASP A 93 -2.91 -9.42 12.94
CA ASP A 93 -1.85 -10.43 12.93
C ASP A 93 -1.29 -10.60 14.36
N PRO A 94 -1.78 -11.58 15.14
CA PRO A 94 -1.45 -11.68 16.54
C PRO A 94 -0.06 -12.25 16.83
N VAL A 95 0.76 -12.48 15.81
CA VAL A 95 2.10 -13.06 15.95
C VAL A 95 3.21 -12.04 15.67
N LEU A 96 4.36 -12.21 16.32
CA LEU A 96 5.56 -11.47 16.03
C LEU A 96 6.19 -12.01 14.74
N ARG A 97 6.50 -11.13 13.78
CA ARG A 97 7.19 -11.53 12.55
C ARG A 97 8.54 -10.84 12.40
N VAL A 98 9.53 -11.60 11.94
CA VAL A 98 10.82 -11.07 11.50
C VAL A 98 10.79 -11.05 9.99
N LEU A 99 10.62 -9.88 9.40
CA LEU A 99 10.41 -9.71 7.97
C LEU A 99 11.63 -9.12 7.29
N ASN A 100 11.86 -9.53 6.05
CA ASN A 100 12.85 -8.97 5.15
C ASN A 100 12.24 -8.79 3.76
N TYR A 101 12.60 -7.70 3.08
CA TYR A 101 12.17 -7.47 1.71
C TYR A 101 13.09 -8.21 0.73
N ASN A 102 12.54 -9.13 -0.05
CA ASN A 102 13.29 -9.94 -1.02
C ASN A 102 13.31 -9.33 -2.44
N GLY A 103 12.85 -8.09 -2.61
CA GLY A 103 12.67 -7.43 -3.90
C GLY A 103 11.24 -7.49 -4.44
N HIS A 104 10.40 -8.41 -3.93
CA HIS A 104 9.02 -8.60 -4.37
C HIS A 104 8.01 -8.68 -3.23
N ALA A 105 8.40 -9.13 -2.05
CA ALA A 105 7.51 -9.27 -0.91
C ALA A 105 8.29 -9.15 0.40
N PHE A 106 7.59 -8.80 1.47
CA PHE A 106 8.10 -8.91 2.83
C PHE A 106 7.84 -10.34 3.31
N ILE A 107 8.90 -11.12 3.46
CA ILE A 107 8.85 -12.52 3.86
C ILE A 107 9.71 -12.77 5.10
N GLY A 108 9.33 -13.75 5.88
CA GLY A 108 10.11 -14.17 7.04
C GLY A 108 9.29 -14.98 8.05
N PRO A 109 9.95 -15.50 9.09
CA PRO A 109 9.33 -16.34 10.07
C PRO A 109 8.36 -15.59 10.99
N ALA A 110 7.32 -16.30 11.44
CA ALA A 110 6.45 -15.92 12.53
C ALA A 110 6.86 -16.66 13.81
N LEU A 111 6.87 -15.96 14.93
CA LEU A 111 7.27 -16.48 16.24
C LEU A 111 6.08 -16.56 17.19
N ALA A 112 6.02 -17.65 17.95
CA ALA A 112 5.11 -17.82 19.06
C ALA A 112 5.58 -17.01 20.30
N ALA A 113 4.72 -16.91 21.32
CA ALA A 113 5.02 -16.18 22.53
C ALA A 113 6.20 -16.76 23.34
N ASP A 114 6.47 -18.06 23.25
CA ASP A 114 7.64 -18.70 23.84
C ASP A 114 8.92 -18.55 23.01
N GLY A 115 8.82 -17.94 21.83
CA GLY A 115 9.92 -17.65 20.91
C GLY A 115 10.16 -18.76 19.88
N HIS A 116 9.42 -19.88 19.86
CA HIS A 116 9.61 -20.85 18.78
C HIS A 116 9.09 -20.31 17.44
N ILE A 117 9.71 -20.74 16.34
CA ILE A 117 9.27 -20.40 14.99
C ILE A 117 8.15 -21.35 14.58
N PHE A 118 7.01 -20.79 14.13
CA PHE A 118 5.96 -21.62 13.56
C PHE A 118 6.44 -22.29 12.27
N PRO A 119 6.15 -23.58 12.07
CA PRO A 119 6.52 -24.32 10.86
C PRO A 119 5.60 -23.96 9.68
N ALA A 120 5.43 -22.65 9.44
CA ALA A 120 4.55 -22.16 8.39
C ALA A 120 5.21 -22.31 7.00
N ARG A 121 4.39 -22.68 6.03
CA ARG A 121 4.80 -22.72 4.63
C ARG A 121 5.20 -21.34 4.15
N GLN A 122 6.19 -21.27 3.25
CA GLN A 122 6.58 -20.02 2.63
C GLN A 122 5.58 -19.64 1.53
N THR A 123 5.05 -18.44 1.61
CA THR A 123 4.15 -17.86 0.60
C THR A 123 4.32 -16.35 0.57
N ALA A 124 4.10 -15.75 -0.59
CA ALA A 124 3.97 -14.29 -0.67
C ALA A 124 2.65 -13.79 -0.06
N GLY A 125 1.65 -14.67 0.09
CA GLY A 125 0.36 -14.34 0.69
C GLY A 125 -0.30 -13.15 0.06
N GLY A 126 -0.93 -12.32 0.89
CA GLY A 126 -1.52 -11.05 0.47
C GLY A 126 -0.50 -10.04 -0.04
N GLN A 127 0.78 -10.19 0.33
CA GLN A 127 1.87 -9.32 -0.15
C GLN A 127 2.09 -9.43 -1.66
N PHE A 128 1.69 -10.54 -2.31
CA PHE A 128 1.69 -10.64 -3.77
C PHE A 128 0.81 -9.54 -4.38
N PHE A 129 -0.44 -9.43 -3.92
CA PHE A 129 -1.39 -8.44 -4.44
C PHE A 129 -0.95 -7.01 -4.14
N PHE A 130 -0.48 -6.76 -2.92
CA PHE A 130 0.06 -5.47 -2.52
C PHE A 130 1.23 -5.03 -3.41
N ASN A 131 2.23 -5.90 -3.63
CA ASN A 131 3.38 -5.56 -4.46
C ASN A 131 3.00 -5.40 -5.93
N PHE A 132 2.15 -6.27 -6.47
CA PHE A 132 1.69 -6.11 -7.84
C PHE A 132 0.97 -4.77 -8.04
N HIS A 133 0.11 -4.39 -7.09
CA HIS A 133 -0.65 -3.15 -7.15
C HIS A 133 0.22 -1.90 -7.32
N PHE A 134 1.34 -1.79 -6.61
CA PHE A 134 2.15 -0.57 -6.64
C PHE A 134 3.44 -0.66 -7.47
N THR A 135 3.86 -1.87 -7.89
CA THR A 135 5.11 -2.07 -8.64
C THR A 135 4.95 -2.86 -9.93
N LEU A 136 3.79 -3.45 -10.21
CA LEU A 136 3.59 -4.39 -11.32
C LEU A 136 4.67 -5.51 -11.37
N TYR A 137 5.24 -5.85 -10.23
CA TYR A 137 6.38 -6.77 -10.09
C TYR A 137 7.63 -6.39 -10.91
N SER A 138 7.73 -5.15 -11.40
CA SER A 138 8.86 -4.64 -12.21
C SER A 138 9.91 -3.89 -11.40
N GLY A 139 9.90 -4.10 -10.08
CA GLY A 139 10.78 -3.41 -9.13
C GLY A 139 10.22 -2.07 -8.66
N VAL A 140 10.65 -1.65 -7.46
CA VAL A 140 10.06 -0.50 -6.78
C VAL A 140 10.14 0.78 -7.61
N PHE A 141 11.31 1.10 -8.18
CA PHE A 141 11.48 2.35 -8.92
C PHE A 141 10.69 2.37 -10.24
N VAL A 142 10.90 1.37 -11.10
CA VAL A 142 10.26 1.33 -12.43
C VAL A 142 8.75 1.14 -12.28
N GLY A 143 8.35 0.17 -11.46
CA GLY A 143 6.93 -0.16 -11.30
C GLY A 143 6.14 0.95 -10.64
N SER A 144 6.62 1.54 -9.55
CA SER A 144 5.90 2.63 -8.90
C SER A 144 5.81 3.89 -9.77
N THR A 145 6.83 4.16 -10.61
CA THR A 145 6.77 5.23 -11.60
C THR A 145 5.67 4.97 -12.63
N LEU A 146 5.62 3.76 -13.19
CA LEU A 146 4.59 3.37 -14.16
C LEU A 146 3.18 3.44 -13.54
N VAL A 147 2.99 2.90 -12.33
CA VAL A 147 1.69 2.95 -11.64
C VAL A 147 1.26 4.38 -11.35
N CYS A 148 2.20 5.26 -10.95
CA CYS A 148 1.93 6.67 -10.73
C CYS A 148 1.48 7.38 -12.03
N LEU A 149 2.17 7.15 -13.15
CA LEU A 149 1.80 7.71 -14.46
C LEU A 149 0.42 7.19 -14.93
N LEU A 150 0.13 5.91 -14.72
CA LEU A 150 -1.17 5.33 -15.01
C LEU A 150 -2.28 5.90 -14.12
N GLY A 151 -1.98 6.21 -12.86
CA GLY A 151 -2.90 6.90 -11.95
C GLY A 151 -3.21 8.32 -12.43
N LEU A 152 -2.20 9.09 -12.85
CA LEU A 152 -2.41 10.41 -13.46
C LEU A 152 -3.26 10.31 -14.73
N LEU A 153 -2.97 9.33 -15.57
CA LEU A 153 -3.73 9.08 -16.80
C LEU A 153 -5.19 8.75 -16.49
N LEU A 154 -5.44 7.92 -15.47
CA LEU A 154 -6.79 7.57 -15.03
C LEU A 154 -7.58 8.79 -14.55
N LEU A 155 -6.95 9.73 -13.83
CA LEU A 155 -7.61 10.98 -13.43
C LEU A 155 -8.04 11.82 -14.65
N VAL A 156 -7.20 11.87 -15.71
CA VAL A 156 -7.54 12.54 -16.97
C VAL A 156 -8.70 11.83 -17.68
N VAL A 157 -8.64 10.50 -17.77
CA VAL A 157 -9.70 9.67 -18.38
C VAL A 157 -11.01 9.82 -17.64
N ALA A 158 -10.98 9.82 -16.30
CA ALA A 158 -12.18 10.02 -15.47
C ALA A 158 -12.79 11.42 -15.69
N GLY A 159 -11.98 12.46 -15.75
CA GLY A 159 -12.42 13.82 -16.08
C GLY A 159 -13.05 13.92 -17.48
N ALA A 160 -12.44 13.29 -18.48
CA ALA A 160 -12.98 13.22 -19.83
C ALA A 160 -14.33 12.45 -19.85
N GLY A 161 -14.45 11.35 -19.09
CA GLY A 161 -15.68 10.59 -18.94
C GLY A 161 -16.84 11.44 -18.40
N ILE A 162 -16.60 12.23 -17.35
CA ILE A 162 -17.61 13.18 -16.84
C ILE A 162 -17.99 14.19 -17.91
N ALA A 163 -17.03 14.79 -18.62
CA ALA A 163 -17.29 15.80 -19.66
C ALA A 163 -18.18 15.25 -20.79
N ILE A 164 -18.03 14.00 -21.16
CA ILE A 164 -18.85 13.32 -22.19
C ILE A 164 -20.27 13.12 -21.70
N HIS A 165 -20.43 12.63 -20.47
CA HIS A 165 -21.69 12.08 -19.99
C HIS A 165 -22.51 13.05 -19.14
N ILE A 166 -21.99 14.24 -18.78
CA ILE A 166 -22.62 15.16 -17.82
C ILE A 166 -24.08 15.49 -18.15
N LYS A 167 -24.45 15.57 -19.45
CA LYS A 167 -25.83 15.81 -19.88
C LYS A 167 -26.72 14.56 -19.88
N ALA A 168 -26.12 13.39 -20.02
CA ALA A 168 -26.82 12.11 -20.11
C ALA A 168 -26.91 11.40 -18.75
N LEU A 169 -26.18 11.90 -17.76
CA LEU A 169 -26.16 11.31 -16.42
C LEU A 169 -27.54 11.27 -15.78
N TRP A 170 -28.25 12.39 -15.80
CA TRP A 170 -29.53 12.50 -15.07
C TRP A 170 -30.62 11.55 -15.53
N PRO A 171 -30.96 11.41 -16.83
CA PRO A 171 -32.04 10.49 -17.23
C PRO A 171 -31.62 9.00 -17.21
N ASN A 172 -30.33 8.69 -17.24
CA ASN A 172 -29.84 7.31 -17.37
C ASN A 172 -29.05 6.79 -16.15
N LEU A 173 -28.90 7.61 -15.11
CA LEU A 173 -28.02 7.36 -13.96
C LEU A 173 -28.32 6.05 -13.22
N VAL A 174 -29.55 5.60 -13.23
CA VAL A 174 -30.03 4.44 -12.45
C VAL A 174 -30.65 3.37 -13.35
N VAL A 175 -30.60 3.55 -14.66
CA VAL A 175 -31.24 2.60 -15.59
C VAL A 175 -30.26 1.54 -16.05
N VAL A 176 -30.38 0.35 -15.49
CA VAL A 176 -29.68 -0.85 -15.92
C VAL A 176 -30.58 -1.70 -16.80
N ARG A 177 -30.12 -2.03 -17.99
CA ARG A 177 -30.84 -2.87 -18.95
C ARG A 177 -30.05 -4.15 -19.20
N PRO A 178 -30.06 -5.12 -18.26
CA PRO A 178 -29.21 -6.33 -18.36
C PRO A 178 -29.60 -7.23 -19.52
N PHE A 179 -30.85 -7.12 -20.00
CA PHE A 179 -31.38 -7.89 -21.13
C PHE A 179 -31.40 -7.11 -22.46
N ALA A 180 -30.80 -5.91 -22.51
CA ALA A 180 -30.62 -5.17 -23.76
C ALA A 180 -29.55 -5.86 -24.64
N ALA A 181 -29.41 -5.37 -25.90
CA ALA A 181 -28.30 -5.79 -26.75
C ALA A 181 -26.96 -5.62 -26.00
N LYS A 182 -26.04 -6.59 -26.17
CA LYS A 182 -24.79 -6.67 -25.40
C LYS A 182 -24.03 -5.35 -25.26
N PRO A 183 -23.79 -4.55 -26.33
CA PRO A 183 -23.08 -3.28 -26.19
C PRO A 183 -23.80 -2.29 -25.25
N ARG A 184 -25.13 -2.30 -25.27
CA ARG A 184 -25.92 -1.41 -24.40
C ARG A 184 -25.87 -1.82 -22.94
N ALA A 185 -25.92 -3.12 -22.65
CA ALA A 185 -25.81 -3.66 -21.30
C ALA A 185 -24.44 -3.33 -20.67
N TRP A 186 -23.35 -3.51 -21.44
CA TRP A 186 -22.00 -3.14 -20.99
C TRP A 186 -21.84 -1.64 -20.76
N LEU A 187 -22.44 -0.80 -21.63
CA LEU A 187 -22.42 0.65 -21.45
C LEU A 187 -23.18 1.06 -20.17
N ASP A 188 -24.36 0.48 -19.93
CA ASP A 188 -25.12 0.76 -18.72
C ASP A 188 -24.36 0.30 -17.47
N ALA A 189 -23.66 -0.84 -17.49
CA ALA A 189 -22.81 -1.31 -16.42
C ALA A 189 -21.61 -0.36 -16.15
N HIS A 190 -20.92 0.07 -17.22
CA HIS A 190 -19.80 1.01 -17.12
C HIS A 190 -20.25 2.36 -16.54
N LEU A 191 -21.38 2.90 -17.03
CA LEU A 191 -21.93 4.18 -16.56
C LEU A 191 -22.38 4.09 -15.10
N LEU A 192 -23.15 3.05 -14.74
CA LEU A 192 -23.67 2.92 -13.38
C LEU A 192 -22.54 2.81 -12.36
N THR A 193 -21.60 1.88 -12.59
CA THR A 193 -20.48 1.68 -11.67
C THR A 193 -19.55 2.89 -11.68
N GLY A 194 -19.29 3.48 -12.84
CA GLY A 194 -18.47 4.67 -12.97
C GLY A 194 -19.03 5.89 -12.23
N VAL A 195 -20.33 6.11 -12.26
CA VAL A 195 -20.95 7.26 -11.58
C VAL A 195 -21.14 7.02 -10.10
N LEU A 196 -21.65 5.84 -9.71
CA LEU A 196 -21.93 5.52 -8.31
C LEU A 196 -20.64 5.51 -7.46
N PHE A 197 -19.57 4.95 -8.01
CA PHE A 197 -18.29 4.84 -7.30
C PHE A 197 -17.28 5.92 -7.71
N PHE A 198 -17.70 6.95 -8.46
CA PHE A 198 -16.82 8.04 -8.89
C PHE A 198 -16.10 8.75 -7.74
N PRO A 199 -16.75 9.11 -6.62
CA PRO A 199 -16.05 9.75 -5.50
C PRO A 199 -14.93 8.85 -4.94
N PHE A 200 -15.20 7.54 -4.81
CA PHE A 200 -14.20 6.57 -4.37
C PHE A 200 -13.07 6.43 -5.39
N LEU A 201 -13.38 6.33 -6.69
CA LEU A 201 -12.41 6.24 -7.77
C LEU A 201 -11.42 7.42 -7.73
N ILE A 202 -11.93 8.64 -7.63
CA ILE A 202 -11.10 9.84 -7.57
C ILE A 202 -10.27 9.85 -6.29
N MET A 203 -10.87 9.58 -5.15
CA MET A 203 -10.18 9.54 -3.85
C MET A 203 -9.03 8.54 -3.87
N ILE A 204 -9.28 7.28 -4.27
CA ILE A 204 -8.28 6.22 -4.22
C ILE A 204 -7.17 6.44 -5.26
N THR A 205 -7.52 6.90 -6.47
CA THR A 205 -6.53 7.19 -7.52
C THR A 205 -5.67 8.39 -7.17
N TYR A 206 -6.28 9.48 -6.71
CA TYR A 206 -5.56 10.69 -6.31
C TYR A 206 -4.60 10.42 -5.16
N THR A 207 -5.08 9.76 -4.10
CA THR A 207 -4.24 9.45 -2.93
C THR A 207 -3.08 8.52 -3.28
N GLY A 208 -3.32 7.48 -4.10
CA GLY A 208 -2.27 6.58 -4.59
C GLY A 208 -1.23 7.31 -5.45
N THR A 209 -1.69 8.17 -6.36
CA THR A 209 -0.81 8.99 -7.20
C THR A 209 0.06 9.92 -6.34
N VAL A 210 -0.51 10.60 -5.34
CA VAL A 210 0.25 11.46 -4.42
C VAL A 210 1.28 10.68 -3.61
N ILE A 211 0.94 9.48 -3.15
CA ILE A 211 1.87 8.61 -2.42
C ILE A 211 3.06 8.22 -3.32
N LEU A 212 2.79 7.86 -4.57
CA LEU A 212 3.81 7.41 -5.53
C LEU A 212 4.52 8.56 -6.27
N ALA A 213 3.99 9.78 -6.24
CA ALA A 213 4.58 10.95 -6.94
C ALA A 213 6.06 11.18 -6.56
N ARG A 214 6.49 10.72 -5.41
CA ARG A 214 7.89 10.75 -4.97
C ARG A 214 8.82 9.90 -5.84
N ALA A 215 8.30 8.86 -6.47
CA ALA A 215 9.09 8.06 -7.41
C ALA A 215 9.44 8.84 -8.68
N ILE A 216 8.59 9.80 -9.06
CA ILE A 216 8.77 10.65 -10.25
C ILE A 216 9.62 11.90 -9.93
N PHE A 217 9.50 12.44 -8.71
CA PHE A 217 10.22 13.63 -8.28
C PHE A 217 11.38 13.26 -7.33
N PRO A 218 12.57 12.92 -7.86
CA PRO A 218 13.70 12.39 -7.06
C PRO A 218 14.36 13.41 -6.12
N THR A 219 13.99 14.70 -6.18
CA THR A 219 14.57 15.76 -5.35
C THR A 219 14.11 15.73 -3.89
N HIS A 220 13.20 14.82 -3.53
CA HIS A 220 12.71 14.75 -2.16
C HIS A 220 13.65 13.89 -1.28
N PRO A 221 14.02 14.34 -0.05
CA PRO A 221 14.93 13.63 0.86
C PRO A 221 14.56 12.17 1.13
N PHE A 222 13.28 11.82 0.99
CA PHE A 222 12.79 10.45 1.19
C PHE A 222 13.22 9.47 0.10
N VAL A 223 13.38 9.92 -1.16
CA VAL A 223 13.91 9.08 -2.24
C VAL A 223 15.37 8.77 -1.99
N GLN A 224 16.13 9.74 -1.47
CA GLN A 224 17.52 9.51 -1.06
C GLN A 224 17.61 8.47 0.06
N HIS A 225 16.68 8.47 1.00
CA HIS A 225 16.66 7.48 2.08
C HIS A 225 16.24 6.08 1.59
N TYR A 226 15.25 5.99 0.71
CA TYR A 226 14.80 4.71 0.14
C TYR A 226 15.78 4.14 -0.91
N VAL A 227 16.43 5.00 -1.70
CA VAL A 227 17.50 4.62 -2.64
C VAL A 227 18.79 4.26 -1.89
N ALA A 228 19.07 4.93 -0.77
CA ALA A 228 20.20 4.58 0.09
C ALA A 228 20.00 3.27 0.87
N THR A 229 18.75 2.85 1.11
CA THR A 229 18.42 1.57 1.76
C THR A 229 18.08 0.45 0.78
N SER A 230 17.94 0.75 -0.53
CA SER A 230 17.87 -0.27 -1.57
C SER A 230 19.26 -0.79 -1.85
N PRO A 231 19.50 -2.12 -1.95
CA PRO A 231 20.82 -2.64 -2.22
C PRO A 231 21.37 -2.00 -3.51
N PRO A 232 22.60 -1.48 -3.52
CA PRO A 232 23.17 -0.85 -4.69
C PRO A 232 23.15 -1.84 -5.85
N LYS A 233 22.68 -1.39 -7.04
CA LYS A 233 22.94 -2.10 -8.30
C LYS A 233 24.41 -2.51 -8.26
N LYS A 234 24.69 -3.79 -8.47
CA LYS A 234 26.00 -4.43 -8.46
C LYS A 234 27.13 -3.56 -9.11
N SER A 235 27.55 -2.52 -8.45
CA SER A 235 28.91 -2.06 -8.52
C SER A 235 29.70 -3.01 -7.63
N LYS A 236 30.78 -3.60 -8.13
CA LYS A 236 31.66 -4.49 -7.34
C LYS A 236 31.83 -3.87 -5.95
N PRO A 237 31.50 -4.57 -4.86
CA PRO A 237 31.61 -4.00 -3.53
C PRO A 237 33.06 -3.71 -3.26
N SER A 238 33.42 -2.44 -3.13
CA SER A 238 34.51 -2.07 -2.24
C SER A 238 33.98 -2.35 -0.83
N VAL A 239 34.16 -3.59 -0.40
CA VAL A 239 33.76 -4.04 0.92
C VAL A 239 34.83 -3.48 1.88
N ALA A 240 34.54 -2.29 2.44
CA ALA A 240 35.02 -2.08 3.80
C ALA A 240 34.36 -3.19 4.66
N PRO A 241 35.08 -3.90 5.52
CA PRO A 241 34.51 -4.93 6.35
C PRO A 241 33.34 -4.30 7.12
N LEU A 242 32.11 -4.81 6.91
CA LEU A 242 30.96 -4.44 7.73
C LEU A 242 31.38 -4.66 9.19
N ALA A 243 31.48 -3.60 9.95
CA ALA A 243 31.70 -3.71 11.38
C ALA A 243 30.66 -4.72 11.89
N LYS A 244 31.10 -5.70 12.70
CA LYS A 244 30.18 -6.70 13.26
C LYS A 244 28.97 -5.97 13.81
N PRO A 245 27.73 -6.35 13.42
CA PRO A 245 26.55 -5.65 13.90
C PRO A 245 26.59 -5.63 15.42
N SER A 246 26.40 -4.45 16.01
CA SER A 246 26.36 -4.30 17.47
C SER A 246 25.26 -5.20 18.03
N PRO A 247 25.47 -5.82 19.18
CA PRO A 247 24.44 -6.62 19.81
C PRO A 247 23.16 -5.77 19.99
N ILE A 248 22.01 -6.40 19.81
CA ILE A 248 20.71 -5.73 20.00
C ILE A 248 20.39 -5.78 21.50
N PRO A 249 20.13 -4.64 22.16
CA PRO A 249 19.73 -4.62 23.57
C PRO A 249 18.37 -5.29 23.76
N PRO A 250 17.98 -5.64 25.01
CA PRO A 250 16.66 -6.20 25.30
C PRO A 250 15.54 -5.30 24.76
N LEU A 251 14.73 -5.83 23.82
CA LEU A 251 13.76 -5.02 23.07
C LEU A 251 12.47 -4.76 23.86
N LEU A 252 12.06 -5.65 24.78
CA LEU A 252 10.79 -5.49 25.51
C LEU A 252 10.76 -4.20 26.34
N PRO A 253 11.79 -3.87 27.13
CA PRO A 253 11.82 -2.58 27.85
C PRO A 253 11.76 -1.36 26.94
N LEU A 254 12.40 -1.43 25.75
CA LEU A 254 12.37 -0.34 24.77
C LEU A 254 10.97 -0.14 24.18
N VAL A 255 10.25 -1.23 23.90
CA VAL A 255 8.87 -1.15 23.40
C VAL A 255 7.95 -0.55 24.46
N GLU A 256 8.05 -0.98 25.72
CA GLU A 256 7.24 -0.41 26.80
C GLU A 256 7.58 1.07 27.06
N GLN A 257 8.85 1.44 27.01
CA GLN A 257 9.25 2.85 27.08
C GLN A 257 8.74 3.65 25.88
N ALA A 258 8.79 3.09 24.66
CA ALA A 258 8.27 3.72 23.45
C ALA A 258 6.75 3.97 23.56
N LYS A 259 5.97 3.01 24.08
CA LYS A 259 4.53 3.20 24.33
C LYS A 259 4.27 4.40 25.25
N THR A 260 5.05 4.53 26.31
CA THR A 260 4.93 5.65 27.25
C THR A 260 5.28 6.98 26.58
N LEU A 261 6.40 7.02 25.84
CA LEU A 261 6.89 8.24 25.17
C LEU A 261 5.99 8.70 24.02
N LEU A 262 5.37 7.76 23.32
CA LEU A 262 4.48 8.02 22.19
C LEU A 262 3.00 8.16 22.60
N HIS A 263 2.69 7.98 23.89
CA HIS A 263 1.32 8.02 24.41
C HIS A 263 0.37 7.05 23.67
N THR A 264 0.86 5.85 23.34
CA THR A 264 0.11 4.84 22.59
C THR A 264 -0.03 3.53 23.36
N SER A 265 -1.09 2.78 23.12
CA SER A 265 -1.24 1.42 23.65
C SER A 265 -0.35 0.42 22.94
N ASP A 266 -0.07 0.65 21.65
CA ASP A 266 0.57 -0.33 20.79
C ASP A 266 1.58 0.29 19.83
N CYS A 267 2.64 -0.47 19.55
CA CYS A 267 3.62 -0.16 18.51
C CYS A 267 3.43 -1.11 17.32
N ARG A 268 3.78 -0.65 16.11
CA ARG A 268 3.53 -1.40 14.87
C ARG A 268 4.73 -2.22 14.43
N PHE A 269 5.87 -1.59 14.30
CA PHE A 269 7.09 -2.23 13.83
C PHE A 269 8.34 -1.57 14.39
N ILE A 270 9.45 -2.31 14.34
CA ILE A 270 10.76 -1.86 14.78
C ILE A 270 11.72 -1.97 13.61
N LEU A 271 12.30 -0.83 13.21
CA LEU A 271 13.38 -0.78 12.22
C LEU A 271 14.73 -0.66 12.92
N PHE A 272 15.73 -1.28 12.31
CA PHE A 272 17.10 -1.28 12.81
C PHE A 272 18.02 -0.62 11.80
N SER A 273 18.81 0.33 12.26
CA SER A 273 19.94 0.89 11.55
C SER A 273 21.25 0.48 12.25
N PRO A 274 22.43 0.76 11.69
CA PRO A 274 23.69 0.48 12.35
C PRO A 274 23.85 1.14 13.74
N THR A 275 23.20 2.27 13.98
CA THR A 275 23.34 3.08 15.19
C THR A 275 22.06 3.25 16.00
N GLU A 276 20.89 3.05 15.40
CA GLU A 276 19.61 3.37 16.02
C GLU A 276 18.61 2.22 15.91
N ILE A 277 17.71 2.17 16.88
CA ILE A 277 16.50 1.35 16.90
C ILE A 277 15.31 2.31 16.84
N GLN A 278 14.46 2.16 15.83
CA GLN A 278 13.31 3.03 15.59
C GLN A 278 12.03 2.24 15.84
N ILE A 279 11.26 2.65 16.84
CA ILE A 279 9.99 2.01 17.24
C ILE A 279 8.84 2.93 16.82
N PHE A 280 7.97 2.42 15.96
CA PHE A 280 6.89 3.17 15.36
C PHE A 280 5.57 2.94 16.11
N GLU A 281 4.86 4.02 16.35
CA GLU A 281 3.49 3.99 16.85
C GLU A 281 2.57 3.20 15.90
N ASN A 282 1.54 2.55 16.42
CA ASN A 282 0.54 1.84 15.61
C ASN A 282 -0.31 2.82 14.78
N ASP A 283 -0.52 2.51 13.51
CA ASP A 283 -1.31 3.30 12.55
C ASP A 283 -2.70 2.71 12.26
N GLU A 284 -3.07 1.62 12.95
CA GLU A 284 -4.35 0.93 12.71
C GLU A 284 -5.57 1.61 13.34
N ASP A 285 -5.40 2.52 14.29
CA ASP A 285 -6.51 3.11 15.05
C ASP A 285 -6.89 4.53 14.58
N THR A 286 -6.13 5.14 13.66
CA THR A 286 -6.39 6.50 13.20
C THR A 286 -6.28 6.66 11.69
N LEU A 287 -7.05 7.64 11.17
CA LEU A 287 -7.01 8.01 9.75
C LEU A 287 -5.63 8.57 9.31
N PHE A 288 -4.87 9.15 10.23
CA PHE A 288 -3.57 9.73 9.92
C PHE A 288 -2.47 8.67 10.10
N ALA A 289 -1.90 8.20 8.99
CA ALA A 289 -0.86 7.16 9.00
C ALA A 289 0.57 7.70 9.23
N ASN A 290 0.75 8.99 9.52
CA ASN A 290 2.05 9.60 9.82
C ASN A 290 2.31 9.60 11.33
N LYS A 291 2.66 8.46 11.85
CA LYS A 291 2.84 8.28 13.30
C LYS A 291 4.21 8.70 13.78
N SER A 292 4.25 9.08 15.07
CA SER A 292 5.48 9.40 15.77
C SER A 292 6.38 8.18 15.93
N THR A 293 7.67 8.41 16.11
CA THR A 293 8.67 7.35 16.21
C THR A 293 9.57 7.61 17.41
N ALA A 294 9.68 6.66 18.30
CA ALA A 294 10.66 6.70 19.37
C ALA A 294 11.99 6.07 18.90
N ILE A 295 13.07 6.78 19.11
CA ILE A 295 14.40 6.41 18.63
C ILE A 295 15.33 6.17 19.81
N PHE A 296 15.97 5.01 19.80
CA PHE A 296 16.90 4.54 20.81
C PHE A 296 18.26 4.24 20.21
N SER A 297 19.31 4.37 21.01
CA SER A 297 20.64 3.93 20.64
C SER A 297 20.69 2.40 20.50
N ARG A 298 21.28 1.93 19.42
CA ARG A 298 21.45 0.48 19.21
C ARG A 298 22.49 -0.13 20.12
N ALA A 299 23.47 0.65 20.55
CA ALA A 299 24.61 0.15 21.33
C ALA A 299 24.18 -0.31 22.75
N ASP A 300 23.31 0.45 23.39
CA ASP A 300 22.96 0.28 24.81
C ASP A 300 21.46 0.44 25.10
N GLY A 301 20.65 0.80 24.10
CA GLY A 301 19.22 0.97 24.24
C GLY A 301 18.78 2.26 24.92
N HIS A 302 19.69 3.24 25.18
CA HIS A 302 19.24 4.49 25.78
C HIS A 302 18.36 5.29 24.81
N PHE A 303 17.40 6.01 25.34
CA PHE A 303 16.51 6.89 24.57
C PHE A 303 17.29 8.06 23.97
N LEU A 304 17.09 8.32 22.68
CA LEU A 304 17.70 9.43 21.97
C LEU A 304 16.73 10.59 21.77
N ARG A 305 15.58 10.31 21.13
CA ARG A 305 14.59 11.33 20.78
C ARG A 305 13.26 10.72 20.33
N VAL A 306 12.22 11.55 20.32
CA VAL A 306 10.99 11.27 19.59
C VAL A 306 10.99 12.10 18.30
N GLU A 307 10.71 11.47 17.18
CA GLU A 307 10.43 12.16 15.92
C GLU A 307 8.92 12.31 15.75
N GLU A 308 8.44 13.52 16.00
CA GLU A 308 7.05 13.88 15.76
C GLU A 308 6.84 14.33 14.32
N LYS A 309 5.76 13.86 13.69
CA LYS A 309 5.41 14.24 12.32
C LYS A 309 4.26 15.26 12.30
N ASN A 310 4.44 16.37 12.99
CA ASN A 310 3.40 17.38 13.26
C ASN A 310 3.32 18.51 12.21
N SER A 311 4.20 18.53 11.19
CA SER A 311 4.12 19.54 10.15
C SER A 311 2.86 19.36 9.29
N ALA A 312 2.28 20.45 8.77
CA ALA A 312 1.11 20.40 7.90
C ALA A 312 1.30 19.47 6.70
N SER A 313 2.52 19.45 6.12
CA SER A 313 2.86 18.55 5.01
C SER A 313 2.91 17.07 5.43
N ALA A 314 3.37 16.77 6.66
CA ALA A 314 3.37 15.42 7.20
C ALA A 314 1.94 14.95 7.49
N GLN A 315 1.10 15.81 8.06
CA GLN A 315 -0.31 15.52 8.32
C GLN A 315 -1.09 15.29 7.02
N ALA A 316 -0.94 16.16 6.01
CA ALA A 316 -1.55 15.96 4.71
C ALA A 316 -1.15 14.62 4.07
N ARG A 317 0.13 14.26 4.18
CA ARG A 317 0.63 12.97 3.72
C ARG A 317 0.04 11.79 4.49
N GLY A 318 0.00 11.90 5.82
CA GLY A 318 -0.60 10.89 6.68
C GLY A 318 -2.06 10.65 6.34
N LEU A 319 -2.81 11.72 6.06
CA LEU A 319 -4.19 11.64 5.59
C LEU A 319 -4.30 10.90 4.24
N MET A 320 -3.46 11.25 3.25
CA MET A 320 -3.47 10.56 1.96
C MET A 320 -3.17 9.06 2.10
N GLN A 321 -2.17 8.72 2.92
CA GLN A 321 -1.83 7.33 3.21
C GLN A 321 -2.97 6.60 3.94
N GLY A 322 -3.57 7.23 4.94
CA GLY A 322 -4.69 6.65 5.69
C GLY A 322 -5.88 6.35 4.79
N LEU A 323 -6.31 7.33 3.99
CA LEU A 323 -7.40 7.18 3.02
C LEU A 323 -7.10 6.10 1.96
N HIS A 324 -5.84 5.96 1.57
CA HIS A 324 -5.47 4.96 0.55
C HIS A 324 -5.40 3.55 1.12
N PHE A 325 -4.71 3.37 2.24
CA PHE A 325 -4.48 2.04 2.83
C PHE A 325 -5.66 1.52 3.65
N ALA A 326 -6.54 2.41 4.12
CA ALA A 326 -7.71 2.07 4.94
C ALA A 326 -7.41 1.19 6.18
N ARG A 327 -6.18 1.24 6.73
CA ARG A 327 -5.77 0.42 7.88
C ARG A 327 -6.56 0.72 9.15
N PHE A 328 -6.94 1.99 9.34
CA PHE A 328 -7.80 2.47 10.43
C PHE A 328 -9.23 1.91 10.38
N SER A 329 -9.58 1.25 9.28
CA SER A 329 -10.96 0.92 8.99
C SER A 329 -11.47 -0.25 9.83
N SER A 330 -12.70 -0.09 10.33
CA SER A 330 -13.47 -1.19 10.91
C SER A 330 -13.71 -2.30 9.87
N PHE A 331 -14.12 -3.48 10.32
CA PHE A 331 -14.49 -4.59 9.44
C PHE A 331 -15.47 -4.18 8.32
N LEU A 332 -16.53 -3.45 8.68
CA LEU A 332 -17.54 -2.99 7.71
C LEU A 332 -16.93 -2.01 6.68
N LEU A 333 -16.11 -1.07 7.13
CA LEU A 333 -15.49 -0.08 6.23
C LEU A 333 -14.50 -0.75 5.26
N ARG A 334 -13.79 -1.79 5.69
CA ARG A 334 -12.92 -2.58 4.79
C ARG A 334 -13.71 -3.28 3.69
N TRP A 335 -14.87 -3.85 4.03
CA TRP A 335 -15.77 -4.43 3.03
C TRP A 335 -16.31 -3.38 2.05
N LEU A 336 -16.57 -2.16 2.53
CA LEU A 336 -16.98 -1.05 1.65
C LEU A 336 -15.85 -0.68 0.67
N TYR A 337 -14.59 -0.60 1.15
CA TYR A 337 -13.43 -0.39 0.27
C TYR A 337 -13.29 -1.51 -0.76
N PHE A 338 -13.41 -2.75 -0.33
CA PHE A 338 -13.36 -3.91 -1.21
C PHE A 338 -14.46 -3.88 -2.27
N ALA A 339 -15.71 -3.66 -1.87
CA ALA A 339 -16.84 -3.58 -2.80
C ALA A 339 -16.69 -2.42 -3.80
N SER A 340 -16.24 -1.25 -3.32
CA SER A 340 -15.98 -0.09 -4.17
C SER A 340 -14.83 -0.34 -5.15
N GLY A 341 -13.74 -0.97 -4.70
CA GLY A 341 -12.62 -1.36 -5.54
C GLY A 341 -13.02 -2.39 -6.60
N LEU A 342 -13.84 -3.38 -6.22
CA LEU A 342 -14.37 -4.38 -7.14
C LEU A 342 -15.27 -3.74 -8.19
N ALA A 343 -16.13 -2.80 -7.80
CA ALA A 343 -16.98 -2.04 -8.73
C ALA A 343 -16.15 -1.20 -9.71
N CYS A 344 -15.08 -0.54 -9.26
CA CYS A 344 -14.16 0.18 -10.14
C CYS A 344 -13.44 -0.77 -11.10
N THR A 345 -13.02 -1.94 -10.63
CA THR A 345 -12.42 -2.99 -11.48
C THR A 345 -13.40 -3.44 -12.57
N ALA A 346 -14.66 -3.72 -12.19
CA ALA A 346 -15.71 -4.10 -13.11
C ALA A 346 -16.04 -2.99 -14.11
N MET A 347 -16.04 -1.73 -13.68
CA MET A 347 -16.21 -0.57 -14.57
C MET A 347 -15.13 -0.53 -15.65
N MET A 348 -13.86 -0.70 -15.29
CA MET A 348 -12.76 -0.68 -16.26
C MET A 348 -12.86 -1.87 -17.22
N ALA A 349 -13.15 -3.07 -16.72
CA ALA A 349 -13.36 -4.25 -17.54
C ALA A 349 -14.53 -4.07 -18.51
N ALA A 350 -15.67 -3.51 -18.06
CA ALA A 350 -16.81 -3.21 -18.92
C ALA A 350 -16.44 -2.19 -20.02
N GLY A 351 -15.63 -1.17 -19.67
CA GLY A 351 -15.12 -0.18 -20.64
C GLY A 351 -14.23 -0.83 -21.73
N LEU A 352 -13.39 -1.79 -21.37
CA LEU A 352 -12.59 -2.55 -22.34
C LEU A 352 -13.46 -3.37 -23.28
N VAL A 353 -14.48 -4.07 -22.76
CA VAL A 353 -15.41 -4.85 -23.58
C VAL A 353 -16.20 -3.99 -24.57
N LEU A 354 -16.48 -2.72 -24.22
CA LEU A 354 -17.17 -1.79 -25.11
C LEU A 354 -16.31 -1.36 -26.31
N PHE A 355 -15.00 -1.45 -26.19
CA PHE A 355 -14.08 -1.06 -27.26
C PHE A 355 -13.97 -2.15 -28.34
N PHE A 356 -14.11 -3.42 -27.97
CA PHE A 356 -14.06 -4.59 -28.86
C PHE A 356 -15.47 -5.04 -29.29
#